data_cd5fb6c6dff7ab29b5bb4978e480abb5
#
_entry.id   cd5fb6c6dff7ab29b5bb4978e480abb5
#
_cell.length_a   1.000
_cell.length_b   1.000
_cell.length_c   1.000
_cell.angle_alpha   90.00
_cell.angle_beta   90.00
_cell.angle_gamma   90.00
#
_symmetry.space_group_name_H-M   'P 1'
#
loop_
_entity.id
_entity.type
_entity.pdbx_description
1 polymer ?
#
loop_
_entity_poly.entity_id
_entity_poly.type
_entity_poly.pdbx_seq_one_letter_code
_entity_poly.pdbx_strand_id
1 'polypeptide(L)'
;MKKLYNTKNAMPDDMIDGFVQAYPNIVKKGKNNRIVLRTKQKDPEKVSLIIGNGSGHEPIAMGFVGEGILDANIIGDVFTAPSSDLILEGIKESYSKSGTILLISRHEGDVINGKAACLDAQDEGMDVRPLLMYDDISSAPKGCEEDRRGAAGTI
;
A
#
# COMPACT_ATOMS: atom_id res chain seq x y z
N MET A 1 30.55 -8.84 1.09
CA MET A 1 29.93 -8.39 -0.17
C MET A 1 29.66 -6.88 -0.07
N LYS A 2 30.07 -6.09 -1.05
CA LYS A 2 29.79 -4.64 -1.10
C LYS A 2 28.33 -4.44 -1.48
N LYS A 3 27.60 -3.61 -0.72
CA LYS A 3 26.18 -3.32 -0.93
C LYS A 3 25.99 -1.83 -1.25
N LEU A 4 25.01 -1.52 -2.09
CA LEU A 4 24.69 -0.16 -2.53
C LEU A 4 23.48 0.37 -1.73
N TYR A 5 23.71 0.72 -0.47
CA TYR A 5 22.75 1.43 0.37
C TYR A 5 23.51 2.30 1.41
N ASN A 6 22.90 3.36 1.89
CA ASN A 6 23.50 4.24 2.88
C ASN A 6 23.51 3.55 4.26
N THR A 7 22.35 3.22 4.79
CA THR A 7 22.20 2.43 6.02
C THR A 7 21.03 1.46 5.86
N LYS A 8 20.99 0.40 6.67
CA LYS A 8 19.88 -0.57 6.60
C LYS A 8 18.51 0.08 6.89
N ASN A 9 18.48 0.97 7.86
CA ASN A 9 17.23 1.61 8.29
C ASN A 9 16.74 2.68 7.30
N ALA A 10 17.65 3.25 6.50
CA ALA A 10 17.29 4.26 5.50
C ALA A 10 16.85 3.66 4.16
N MET A 11 16.99 2.34 3.97
CA MET A 11 16.72 1.72 2.66
C MET A 11 15.34 2.07 2.08
N PRO A 12 14.23 1.93 2.81
CA PRO A 12 12.92 2.27 2.25
C PRO A 12 12.78 3.76 1.95
N ASP A 13 13.31 4.64 2.82
CA ASP A 13 13.22 6.08 2.63
C ASP A 13 14.04 6.54 1.42
N ASP A 14 15.29 6.05 1.31
CA ASP A 14 16.16 6.34 0.16
C ASP A 14 15.55 5.86 -1.16
N MET A 15 14.91 4.68 -1.13
CA MET A 15 14.21 4.11 -2.28
C MET A 15 13.01 4.98 -2.69
N ILE A 16 12.17 5.38 -1.74
CA ILE A 16 11.02 6.25 -2.00
C ILE A 16 11.48 7.61 -2.54
N ASP A 17 12.54 8.18 -1.96
CA ASP A 17 13.12 9.43 -2.41
C ASP A 17 13.58 9.36 -3.85
N GLY A 18 14.33 8.31 -4.19
CA GLY A 18 14.80 8.06 -5.54
C GLY A 18 13.65 7.88 -6.53
N PHE A 19 12.62 7.12 -6.15
CA PHE A 19 11.47 6.87 -6.99
C PHE A 19 10.66 8.15 -7.28
N VAL A 20 10.35 8.93 -6.25
CA VAL A 20 9.60 10.18 -6.41
C VAL A 20 10.38 11.21 -7.22
N GLN A 21 11.71 11.27 -7.05
CA GLN A 21 12.58 12.12 -7.86
C GLN A 21 12.64 11.68 -9.33
N ALA A 22 12.59 10.37 -9.59
CA ALA A 22 12.60 9.85 -10.96
C ALA A 22 11.26 10.06 -11.70
N TYR A 23 10.14 10.09 -10.96
CA TYR A 23 8.80 10.17 -11.55
C TYR A 23 7.94 11.31 -10.97
N PRO A 24 8.44 12.57 -10.91
CA PRO A 24 7.78 13.68 -10.21
C PRO A 24 6.43 14.08 -10.83
N ASN A 25 6.20 13.74 -12.10
CA ASN A 25 4.95 14.02 -12.80
C ASN A 25 3.86 12.95 -12.54
N ILE A 26 4.23 11.81 -11.95
CA ILE A 26 3.32 10.68 -11.72
C ILE A 26 3.02 10.56 -10.23
N VAL A 27 4.05 10.64 -9.39
CA VAL A 27 3.96 10.41 -7.95
C VAL A 27 4.55 11.55 -7.13
N LYS A 28 4.06 11.66 -5.89
CA LYS A 28 4.57 12.58 -4.87
C LYS A 28 4.51 11.90 -3.50
N LYS A 29 5.28 12.40 -2.54
CA LYS A 29 5.13 11.99 -1.13
C LYS A 29 3.88 12.58 -0.50
N GLY A 30 3.30 11.84 0.43
CA GLY A 30 2.31 12.32 1.38
C GLY A 30 2.94 13.18 2.50
N LYS A 31 2.18 13.47 3.54
CA LYS A 31 2.69 14.14 4.76
C LYS A 31 3.71 13.27 5.46
N ASN A 32 3.49 11.96 5.49
CA ASN A 32 4.47 10.99 5.92
C ASN A 32 5.31 10.53 4.71
N ASN A 33 6.65 10.46 4.89
CA ASN A 33 7.57 10.06 3.83
C ASN A 33 7.33 8.63 3.30
N ARG A 34 6.64 7.79 4.07
CA ARG A 34 6.30 6.41 3.73
C ARG A 34 4.98 6.28 2.97
N ILE A 35 4.34 7.39 2.63
CA ILE A 35 3.12 7.43 1.82
C ILE A 35 3.46 8.00 0.45
N VAL A 36 3.23 7.22 -0.59
CA VAL A 36 3.38 7.65 -1.98
C VAL A 36 1.99 7.81 -2.59
N LEU A 37 1.72 9.00 -3.10
CA LEU A 37 0.44 9.40 -3.70
C LEU A 37 0.62 9.69 -5.18
N ARG A 38 -0.42 9.50 -5.97
CA ARG A 38 -0.43 10.00 -7.35
C ARG A 38 -0.41 11.54 -7.37
N THR A 39 0.29 12.12 -8.33
CA THR A 39 0.37 13.58 -8.47
C THR A 39 -0.92 14.16 -9.04
N LYS A 40 -1.49 13.53 -10.07
CA LYS A 40 -2.73 13.99 -10.69
C LYS A 40 -3.89 13.72 -9.74
N GLN A 41 -4.62 14.77 -9.41
CA GLN A 41 -5.78 14.65 -8.53
C GLN A 41 -6.83 13.71 -9.13
N LYS A 42 -7.39 12.87 -8.29
CA LYS A 42 -8.47 11.97 -8.66
C LYS A 42 -9.78 12.72 -8.79
N ASP A 43 -10.64 12.23 -9.66
CA ASP A 43 -12.06 12.59 -9.67
C ASP A 43 -12.69 12.23 -8.31
N PRO A 44 -13.23 13.21 -7.58
CA PRO A 44 -13.77 12.99 -6.23
C PRO A 44 -14.98 12.04 -6.19
N GLU A 45 -15.62 11.81 -7.34
CA GLU A 45 -16.75 10.89 -7.46
C GLU A 45 -16.33 9.42 -7.69
N LYS A 46 -15.02 9.14 -7.75
CA LYS A 46 -14.49 7.78 -7.90
C LYS A 46 -13.97 7.24 -6.59
N VAL A 47 -14.24 5.97 -6.32
CA VAL A 47 -13.69 5.21 -5.19
C VAL A 47 -12.16 5.26 -5.22
N SER A 48 -11.52 5.52 -4.10
CA SER A 48 -10.06 5.48 -3.98
C SER A 48 -9.57 4.04 -3.87
N LEU A 49 -8.47 3.72 -4.54
CA LEU A 49 -7.83 2.42 -4.49
C LEU A 49 -6.42 2.56 -3.93
N ILE A 50 -6.17 1.97 -2.78
CA ILE A 50 -4.89 2.09 -2.07
C ILE A 50 -4.39 0.73 -1.58
N ILE A 51 -3.11 0.64 -1.28
CA ILE A 51 -2.49 -0.55 -0.70
C ILE A 51 -1.51 -0.17 0.40
N GLY A 52 -1.47 -0.98 1.47
CA GLY A 52 -0.42 -0.96 2.48
C GLY A 52 0.37 -2.27 2.42
N ASN A 53 1.67 -2.19 2.21
CA ASN A 53 2.54 -3.36 2.12
C ASN A 53 3.97 -3.07 2.58
N GLY A 54 4.70 -4.12 2.97
CA GLY A 54 6.13 -4.01 3.22
C GLY A 54 6.92 -3.72 1.95
N SER A 55 8.09 -3.10 2.08
CA SER A 55 9.04 -2.92 0.98
C SER A 55 9.91 -4.18 0.76
N GLY A 56 10.67 -4.23 -0.33
CA GLY A 56 11.64 -5.29 -0.65
C GLY A 56 11.23 -6.19 -1.81
N HIS A 57 10.11 -5.94 -2.44
CA HIS A 57 9.64 -6.65 -3.64
C HIS A 57 9.14 -5.68 -4.73
N GLU A 58 9.79 -4.53 -4.80
CA GLU A 58 9.48 -3.54 -5.82
C GLU A 58 9.54 -4.16 -7.24
N PRO A 59 8.68 -3.68 -8.12
CA PRO A 59 7.87 -2.45 -8.08
C PRO A 59 6.54 -2.56 -7.33
N ILE A 60 6.24 -3.63 -6.63
CA ILE A 60 5.02 -3.81 -5.85
C ILE A 60 5.11 -3.03 -4.52
N ALA A 61 4.21 -2.04 -4.21
CA ALA A 61 3.16 -1.59 -5.12
C ALA A 61 3.40 -0.16 -5.59
N MET A 62 4.49 0.46 -5.15
CA MET A 62 4.84 1.86 -5.43
C MET A 62 4.89 2.15 -6.94
N GLY A 63 5.41 1.21 -7.74
CA GLY A 63 5.47 1.33 -9.19
C GLY A 63 4.11 1.33 -9.91
N PHE A 64 3.02 1.06 -9.20
CA PHE A 64 1.66 1.05 -9.73
C PHE A 64 0.82 2.24 -9.24
N VAL A 65 1.42 3.17 -8.49
CA VAL A 65 0.76 4.41 -8.10
C VAL A 65 0.71 5.35 -9.30
N GLY A 66 -0.50 5.71 -9.73
CA GLY A 66 -0.69 6.58 -10.89
C GLY A 66 -2.11 6.54 -11.42
N GLU A 67 -2.31 7.21 -12.54
CA GLU A 67 -3.63 7.26 -13.18
C GLU A 67 -4.03 5.89 -13.71
N GLY A 68 -5.20 5.42 -13.33
CA GLY A 68 -5.78 4.17 -13.81
C GLY A 68 -5.56 2.95 -12.93
N ILE A 69 -4.65 3.02 -11.93
CA ILE A 69 -4.40 1.93 -10.98
C ILE A 69 -4.51 2.45 -9.53
N LEU A 70 -3.39 2.59 -8.81
CA LEU A 70 -3.43 2.97 -7.40
C LEU A 70 -3.42 4.49 -7.20
N ASP A 71 -4.18 4.94 -6.22
CA ASP A 71 -4.17 6.33 -5.77
C ASP A 71 -3.08 6.57 -4.72
N ALA A 72 -2.77 5.55 -3.91
CA ALA A 72 -1.71 5.60 -2.91
C ALA A 72 -1.10 4.23 -2.63
N ASN A 73 0.17 4.24 -2.21
CA ASN A 73 0.85 3.12 -1.55
C ASN A 73 1.43 3.57 -0.22
N ILE A 74 1.12 2.84 0.83
CA ILE A 74 1.63 3.02 2.19
C ILE A 74 2.71 1.96 2.42
N ILE A 75 3.94 2.39 2.68
CA ILE A 75 5.12 1.55 2.56
C ILE A 75 5.72 1.26 3.94
N GLY A 76 5.73 -0.01 4.31
CA GLY A 76 6.38 -0.51 5.51
C GLY A 76 7.90 -0.66 5.38
N ASP A 77 8.54 -1.17 6.41
CA ASP A 77 9.96 -1.54 6.35
C ASP A 77 10.18 -2.77 5.46
N VAL A 78 11.45 -3.12 5.22
CA VAL A 78 11.79 -4.25 4.36
C VAL A 78 11.16 -5.54 4.90
N PHE A 79 10.28 -6.15 4.11
CA PHE A 79 9.49 -7.34 4.45
C PHE A 79 8.65 -7.23 5.74
N THR A 80 8.23 -6.01 6.07
CA THR A 80 7.43 -5.72 7.27
C THR A 80 6.24 -4.85 6.89
N ALA A 81 5.03 -5.27 7.27
CA ALA A 81 3.82 -4.50 7.05
C ALA A 81 3.90 -3.10 7.70
N PRO A 82 3.35 -2.05 7.08
CA PRO A 82 3.21 -0.76 7.74
C PRO A 82 2.29 -0.87 8.96
N SER A 83 2.49 -0.01 9.96
CA SER A 83 1.60 0.03 11.13
C SER A 83 0.19 0.48 10.73
N SER A 84 -0.81 0.11 11.56
CA SER A 84 -2.20 0.55 11.36
C SER A 84 -2.32 2.07 11.34
N ASP A 85 -1.59 2.79 12.20
CA ASP A 85 -1.58 4.25 12.22
C ASP A 85 -1.09 4.84 10.89
N LEU A 86 0.00 4.30 10.34
CA LEU A 86 0.54 4.75 9.06
C LEU A 86 -0.44 4.46 7.90
N ILE A 87 -1.11 3.30 7.93
CA ILE A 87 -2.15 2.98 6.95
C ILE A 87 -3.33 3.95 7.08
N LEU A 88 -3.77 4.26 8.30
CA LEU A 88 -4.83 5.23 8.56
C LEU A 88 -4.46 6.63 8.05
N GLU A 89 -3.22 7.09 8.24
CA GLU A 89 -2.72 8.33 7.64
C GLU A 89 -2.86 8.31 6.11
N GLY A 90 -2.45 7.22 5.48
CA GLY A 90 -2.55 7.04 4.03
C GLY A 90 -4.00 7.01 3.53
N ILE A 91 -4.91 6.37 4.27
CA ILE A 91 -6.35 6.41 4.00
C ILE A 91 -6.83 7.86 4.01
N LYS A 92 -6.53 8.62 5.06
CA LYS A 92 -6.96 10.03 5.21
C LYS A 92 -6.46 10.92 4.07
N GLU A 93 -5.22 10.73 3.63
CA GLU A 93 -4.63 11.53 2.56
C GLU A 93 -5.17 11.21 1.16
N SER A 94 -5.68 10.00 0.96
CA SER A 94 -6.19 9.52 -0.33
C SER A 94 -7.71 9.33 -0.37
N TYR A 95 -8.41 9.63 0.72
CA TYR A 95 -9.83 9.40 0.89
C TYR A 95 -10.67 10.07 -0.20
N SER A 96 -11.65 9.33 -0.70
CA SER A 96 -12.67 9.82 -1.61
C SER A 96 -14.04 9.80 -0.94
N LYS A 97 -14.91 10.78 -1.24
CA LYS A 97 -16.31 10.80 -0.78
C LYS A 97 -17.10 9.58 -1.24
N SER A 98 -16.69 8.96 -2.34
CA SER A 98 -17.27 7.72 -2.86
C SER A 98 -16.73 6.46 -2.19
N GLY A 99 -15.89 6.61 -1.15
CA GLY A 99 -15.26 5.54 -0.39
C GLY A 99 -13.85 5.21 -0.83
N THR A 100 -13.23 4.30 -0.09
CA THR A 100 -11.87 3.81 -0.32
C THR A 100 -11.84 2.29 -0.24
N ILE A 101 -11.16 1.64 -1.18
CA ILE A 101 -10.81 0.22 -1.10
C ILE A 101 -9.35 0.12 -0.69
N LEU A 102 -9.09 -0.55 0.44
CA LEU A 102 -7.75 -0.92 0.88
C LEU A 102 -7.45 -2.34 0.42
N LEU A 103 -6.53 -2.47 -0.53
CA LEU A 103 -5.98 -3.76 -0.93
C LEU A 103 -5.06 -4.28 0.16
N ILE A 104 -5.20 -5.55 0.52
CA ILE A 104 -4.39 -6.21 1.54
C ILE A 104 -3.80 -7.48 0.93
N SER A 105 -2.48 -7.53 0.76
CA SER A 105 -1.75 -8.77 0.53
C SER A 105 -1.94 -9.65 1.76
N ARG A 106 -2.42 -10.89 1.59
CA ARG A 106 -2.78 -11.74 2.72
C ARG A 106 -1.55 -12.34 3.40
N HIS A 107 -0.66 -11.47 3.89
CA HIS A 107 0.35 -11.81 4.90
C HIS A 107 -0.18 -11.38 6.27
N GLU A 108 0.12 -12.11 7.31
CA GLU A 108 -0.42 -11.89 8.65
C GLU A 108 -0.34 -10.43 9.12
N GLY A 109 0.82 -9.78 8.99
CA GLY A 109 1.02 -8.39 9.38
C GLY A 109 0.15 -7.41 8.58
N ASP A 110 0.04 -7.62 7.26
CA ASP A 110 -0.80 -6.78 6.39
C ASP A 110 -2.28 -6.94 6.74
N VAL A 111 -2.72 -8.16 7.05
CA VAL A 111 -4.12 -8.43 7.43
C VAL A 111 -4.46 -7.78 8.77
N ILE A 112 -3.62 -7.95 9.78
CA ILE A 112 -3.85 -7.40 11.13
C ILE A 112 -3.89 -5.87 11.06
N ASN A 113 -2.83 -5.28 10.53
CA ASN A 113 -2.69 -3.82 10.51
C ASN A 113 -3.70 -3.15 9.55
N GLY A 114 -3.94 -3.76 8.38
CA GLY A 114 -4.88 -3.24 7.41
C GLY A 114 -6.33 -3.28 7.91
N LYS A 115 -6.75 -4.36 8.58
CA LYS A 115 -8.08 -4.44 9.18
C LYS A 115 -8.24 -3.46 10.34
N ALA A 116 -7.23 -3.31 11.20
CA ALA A 116 -7.25 -2.33 12.29
C ALA A 116 -7.42 -0.91 11.73
N ALA A 117 -6.62 -0.52 10.75
CA ALA A 117 -6.72 0.79 10.11
C ALA A 117 -8.10 1.03 9.45
N CYS A 118 -8.72 -0.01 8.86
CA CYS A 118 -10.08 0.12 8.32
C CYS A 118 -11.11 0.38 9.41
N LEU A 119 -11.01 -0.29 10.57
CA LEU A 119 -11.92 -0.07 11.70
C LEU A 119 -11.77 1.35 12.24
N ASP A 120 -10.53 1.80 12.49
CA ASP A 120 -10.26 3.15 12.95
C ASP A 120 -10.78 4.22 11.98
N ALA A 121 -10.61 4.00 10.67
CA ALA A 121 -11.15 4.89 9.64
C ALA A 121 -12.69 4.93 9.63
N GLN A 122 -13.34 3.76 9.82
CA GLN A 122 -14.80 3.65 9.90
C GLN A 122 -15.34 4.36 11.15
N ASP A 123 -14.65 4.24 12.29
CA ASP A 123 -14.99 4.94 13.53
C ASP A 123 -14.89 6.47 13.37
N GLU A 124 -14.02 6.95 12.49
CA GLU A 124 -13.92 8.36 12.08
C GLU A 124 -14.95 8.75 10.99
N GLY A 125 -15.85 7.85 10.60
CA GLY A 125 -16.94 8.13 9.65
C GLY A 125 -16.53 7.99 8.17
N MET A 126 -15.42 7.37 7.84
CA MET A 126 -14.98 7.12 6.47
C MET A 126 -15.50 5.76 5.96
N ASP A 127 -16.05 5.71 4.73
CA ASP A 127 -16.38 4.43 4.07
C ASP A 127 -15.10 3.81 3.50
N VAL A 128 -14.50 2.91 4.26
CA VAL A 128 -13.30 2.18 3.88
C VAL A 128 -13.57 0.68 3.93
N ARG A 129 -13.23 -0.03 2.84
CA ARG A 129 -13.46 -1.47 2.72
C ARG A 129 -12.15 -2.21 2.42
N PRO A 130 -11.79 -3.22 3.23
CA PRO A 130 -10.65 -4.06 2.94
C PRO A 130 -10.98 -5.04 1.82
N LEU A 131 -10.06 -5.23 0.89
CA LEU A 131 -10.09 -6.30 -0.11
C LEU A 131 -8.83 -7.15 0.04
N LEU A 132 -9.01 -8.40 0.50
CA LEU A 132 -7.92 -9.36 0.67
C LEU A 132 -7.68 -10.10 -0.65
N MET A 133 -6.40 -10.33 -0.97
CA MET A 133 -5.98 -11.04 -2.18
C MET A 133 -5.39 -12.40 -1.85
N TYR A 134 -5.75 -13.42 -2.66
CA TYR A 134 -5.53 -14.85 -2.40
C TYR A 134 -4.96 -15.56 -3.64
N ASP A 135 -4.01 -14.94 -4.33
CA ASP A 135 -3.57 -15.43 -5.64
C ASP A 135 -2.36 -16.36 -5.62
N ASP A 136 -1.67 -16.50 -4.48
CA ASP A 136 -0.51 -17.39 -4.36
C ASP A 136 -0.92 -18.85 -4.27
N ILE A 137 -1.04 -19.49 -5.43
CA ILE A 137 -1.40 -20.91 -5.54
C ILE A 137 -0.36 -21.86 -4.93
N SER A 138 0.86 -21.36 -4.68
CA SER A 138 1.93 -22.16 -4.06
C SER A 138 1.78 -22.29 -2.55
N SER A 139 1.05 -21.38 -1.91
CA SER A 139 0.93 -21.31 -0.45
C SER A 139 -0.21 -22.16 0.12
N ALA A 140 -1.23 -22.50 -0.68
CA ALA A 140 -2.28 -23.44 -0.28
C ALA A 140 -2.95 -24.11 -1.50
N PRO A 141 -3.41 -25.38 -1.35
CA PRO A 141 -4.00 -26.13 -2.44
C PRO A 141 -5.37 -25.61 -2.86
N LYS A 142 -5.89 -26.17 -3.97
CA LYS A 142 -7.27 -25.93 -4.41
C LYS A 142 -8.26 -26.42 -3.34
N GLY A 143 -9.24 -25.60 -3.04
CA GLY A 143 -10.23 -25.83 -1.99
C GLY A 143 -9.86 -25.22 -0.63
N CYS A 144 -8.67 -24.61 -0.52
CA CYS A 144 -8.20 -23.84 0.64
C CYS A 144 -7.71 -22.45 0.19
N GLU A 145 -8.44 -21.83 -0.74
CA GLU A 145 -8.05 -20.55 -1.34
C GLU A 145 -7.91 -19.45 -0.30
N GLU A 146 -8.75 -19.46 0.72
CA GLU A 146 -8.72 -18.49 1.83
C GLU A 146 -7.45 -18.56 2.68
N ASP A 147 -6.69 -19.66 2.58
CA ASP A 147 -5.39 -19.80 3.25
C ASP A 147 -4.22 -19.30 2.39
N ARG A 148 -4.49 -18.92 1.15
CA ARG A 148 -3.46 -18.41 0.25
C ARG A 148 -3.05 -16.99 0.63
N ARG A 149 -1.79 -16.67 0.37
CA ARG A 149 -1.26 -15.30 0.45
C ARG A 149 -1.55 -14.54 -0.83
N GLY A 150 -1.52 -13.21 -0.76
CA GLY A 150 -1.45 -12.36 -1.94
C GLY A 150 -0.02 -12.29 -2.45
N ALA A 151 0.17 -12.39 -3.76
CA ALA A 151 1.45 -12.30 -4.42
C ALA A 151 1.35 -11.46 -5.71
N ALA A 152 1.69 -12.02 -6.86
CA ALA A 152 1.72 -11.30 -8.13
C ALA A 152 0.36 -10.78 -8.61
N GLY A 153 -0.74 -11.43 -8.26
CA GLY A 153 -2.10 -11.00 -8.59
C GLY A 153 -2.63 -9.82 -7.77
N THR A 154 -1.79 -9.26 -6.91
CA THR A 154 -2.08 -8.02 -6.17
C THR A 154 -2.24 -6.81 -7.10
N ILE A 155 -1.86 -6.94 -8.37
CA ILE A 155 -1.80 -5.87 -9.34
C ILE A 155 -2.54 -6.26 -10.60
#